data_895251d0db80a363f135aff4a2f51fd8
#
_entry.id   895251d0db80a363f135aff4a2f51fd8
#
_cell.length_a   1.000
_cell.length_b   1.000
_cell.length_c   1.000
_cell.angle_alpha   90.00
_cell.angle_beta   90.00
_cell.angle_gamma   90.00
#
_symmetry.space_group_name_H-M   'P 1'
#
loop_
_entity.id
_entity.type
_entity.pdbx_description
1 polymer ?
#
loop_
_entity_poly.entity_id
_entity_poly.type
_entity_poly.pdbx_seq_one_letter_code
_entity_poly.pdbx_strand_id
1 'polypeptide(L)'
;AELSFKDIKGEINLTKYTQPVLMTHQIACFKYFSEVASCDISPMLLAGHSLGEYTALVVSGSISFEEGLALVSKRGELMGKYGSGSMLALPFEREAAVNIIDQSNCEIATVNQLKQTVVGGSDEDILKLEEMFKSEFPKKRTVKLNTEGAFHTSLMNKAAEEFKEHLSQIAFKEMNAPVLSNFSSKMHKIDGSDTADLLYNQLF
;
A
#
# COMPACT_ATOMS: atom_id res chain seq x y z
N ALA A 1 2.28 -19.60 7.73
CA ALA A 1 1.33 -20.65 7.31
C ALA A 1 0.23 -20.87 8.37
N GLU A 2 0.58 -21.12 9.65
CA GLU A 2 -0.43 -21.39 10.67
C GLU A 2 -1.40 -20.23 10.86
N LEU A 3 -0.89 -19.00 10.93
CA LEU A 3 -1.69 -17.77 11.05
C LEU A 3 -2.66 -17.57 9.88
N SER A 4 -2.27 -18.00 8.66
CA SER A 4 -3.11 -17.89 7.46
C SER A 4 -4.33 -18.80 7.47
N PHE A 5 -4.29 -19.88 8.27
CA PHE A 5 -5.36 -20.88 8.33
C PHE A 5 -6.10 -20.92 9.67
N LYS A 6 -5.46 -20.44 10.75
CA LYS A 6 -6.00 -20.50 12.12
C LYS A 6 -5.64 -19.24 12.90
N ASP A 7 -6.25 -18.14 12.55
CA ASP A 7 -6.06 -16.87 13.27
C ASP A 7 -6.93 -16.80 14.53
N ILE A 8 -6.55 -17.59 15.54
CA ILE A 8 -7.31 -17.71 16.80
C ILE A 8 -7.35 -16.38 17.58
N LYS A 9 -6.33 -15.54 17.40
CA LYS A 9 -6.19 -14.28 18.15
C LYS A 9 -6.56 -13.03 17.36
N GLY A 10 -6.94 -13.16 16.09
CA GLY A 10 -7.21 -12.02 15.20
C GLY A 10 -5.95 -11.22 14.82
N GLU A 11 -4.78 -11.82 14.96
CA GLU A 11 -3.48 -11.14 14.71
C GLU A 11 -3.21 -10.90 13.22
N ILE A 12 -3.90 -11.62 12.32
CA ILE A 12 -3.75 -11.46 10.87
C ILE A 12 -4.06 -10.03 10.39
N ASN A 13 -4.86 -9.28 11.16
CA ASN A 13 -5.20 -7.89 10.86
C ASN A 13 -4.08 -6.90 11.23
N LEU A 14 -3.07 -7.33 11.99
CA LEU A 14 -1.90 -6.50 12.24
C LEU A 14 -1.04 -6.43 10.96
N THR A 15 -0.69 -5.20 10.55
CA THR A 15 -0.03 -4.97 9.24
C THR A 15 1.26 -5.79 9.05
N LYS A 16 2.00 -6.05 10.13
CA LYS A 16 3.19 -6.91 10.14
C LYS A 16 2.92 -8.36 9.72
N TYR A 17 1.68 -8.84 9.89
CA TYR A 17 1.26 -10.17 9.47
C TYR A 17 0.41 -10.14 8.20
N THR A 18 -0.44 -9.12 8.07
CA THR A 18 -1.28 -8.95 6.87
C THR A 18 -0.43 -8.91 5.60
N GLN A 19 0.65 -8.12 5.60
CA GLN A 19 1.43 -7.91 4.39
C GLN A 19 2.07 -9.21 3.87
N PRO A 20 2.87 -9.97 4.65
CA PRO A 20 3.47 -11.21 4.14
C PRO A 20 2.45 -12.30 3.83
N VAL A 21 1.36 -12.40 4.61
CA VAL A 21 0.28 -13.37 4.34
C VAL A 21 -0.43 -13.06 3.03
N LEU A 22 -0.79 -11.79 2.81
CA LEU A 22 -1.49 -11.36 1.61
C LEU A 22 -0.63 -11.56 0.36
N MET A 23 0.66 -11.18 0.41
CA MET A 23 1.58 -11.42 -0.70
C MET A 23 1.73 -12.91 -1.02
N THR A 24 1.91 -13.74 0.00
CA THR A 24 2.00 -15.20 -0.19
C THR A 24 0.75 -15.75 -0.86
N HIS A 25 -0.43 -15.30 -0.41
CA HIS A 25 -1.70 -15.71 -1.01
C HIS A 25 -1.81 -15.26 -2.49
N GLN A 26 -1.48 -14.00 -2.78
CA GLN A 26 -1.53 -13.45 -4.14
C GLN A 26 -0.60 -14.22 -5.09
N ILE A 27 0.63 -14.49 -4.67
CA ILE A 27 1.59 -15.29 -5.48
C ILE A 27 1.10 -16.74 -5.67
N ALA A 28 0.54 -17.35 -4.61
CA ALA A 28 -0.05 -18.70 -4.73
C ALA A 28 -1.21 -18.73 -5.73
N CYS A 29 -2.10 -17.73 -5.69
CA CYS A 29 -3.20 -17.60 -6.66
C CYS A 29 -2.67 -17.43 -8.09
N PHE A 30 -1.68 -16.56 -8.28
CA PHE A 30 -1.07 -16.34 -9.59
C PHE A 30 -0.42 -17.62 -10.14
N LYS A 31 0.37 -18.33 -9.32
CA LYS A 31 0.98 -19.61 -9.72
C LYS A 31 -0.06 -20.67 -10.08
N TYR A 32 -1.07 -20.83 -9.21
CA TYR A 32 -2.15 -21.78 -9.48
C TYR A 32 -2.89 -21.44 -10.79
N PHE A 33 -3.21 -20.17 -11.00
CA PHE A 33 -3.83 -19.72 -12.25
C PHE A 33 -2.96 -20.03 -13.47
N SER A 34 -1.64 -19.78 -13.37
CA SER A 34 -0.70 -20.06 -14.46
C SER A 34 -0.58 -21.57 -14.77
N GLU A 35 -0.71 -22.43 -13.75
CA GLU A 35 -0.67 -23.88 -13.94
C GLU A 35 -1.95 -24.43 -14.58
N VAL A 36 -3.13 -23.88 -14.21
CA VAL A 36 -4.42 -24.39 -14.73
C VAL A 36 -4.86 -23.72 -16.03
N ALA A 37 -4.35 -22.54 -16.33
CA ALA A 37 -4.55 -21.90 -17.62
C ALA A 37 -3.76 -22.69 -18.67
N SER A 38 -4.42 -23.36 -19.58
CA SER A 38 -3.80 -24.19 -20.64
C SER A 38 -3.01 -23.36 -21.67
N CYS A 39 -2.41 -22.24 -21.27
CA CYS A 39 -1.62 -21.34 -22.12
C CYS A 39 -0.57 -20.62 -21.27
N ASP A 40 0.51 -20.19 -21.89
CA ASP A 40 1.50 -19.31 -21.27
C ASP A 40 0.87 -17.95 -20.96
N ILE A 41 0.90 -17.58 -19.69
CA ILE A 41 0.41 -16.27 -19.24
C ILE A 41 1.56 -15.29 -19.29
N SER A 42 1.47 -14.34 -20.21
CA SER A 42 2.40 -13.23 -20.34
C SER A 42 1.64 -11.92 -20.05
N PRO A 43 1.75 -11.36 -18.82
CA PRO A 43 1.08 -10.12 -18.48
C PRO A 43 1.56 -8.97 -19.37
N MET A 44 0.64 -8.20 -19.94
CA MET A 44 0.94 -6.97 -20.67
C MET A 44 1.37 -5.84 -19.73
N LEU A 45 0.82 -5.86 -18.51
CA LEU A 45 1.00 -4.86 -17.46
C LEU A 45 0.71 -5.51 -16.11
N LEU A 46 1.50 -5.14 -15.11
CA LEU A 46 1.30 -5.51 -13.72
C LEU A 46 1.03 -4.27 -12.89
N ALA A 47 0.06 -4.35 -12.01
CA ALA A 47 -0.27 -3.30 -11.06
C ALA A 47 -0.76 -3.90 -9.75
N GLY A 48 -0.53 -3.20 -8.65
CA GLY A 48 -1.01 -3.60 -7.36
C GLY A 48 -1.16 -2.40 -6.43
N HIS A 49 -2.14 -2.43 -5.55
CA HIS A 49 -2.36 -1.36 -4.58
C HIS A 49 -1.44 -1.54 -3.38
N SER A 50 -0.63 -0.55 -3.06
CA SER A 50 0.28 -0.51 -1.91
C SER A 50 1.16 -1.78 -1.83
N LEU A 51 0.86 -2.73 -0.96
CA LEU A 51 1.52 -4.05 -0.89
C LEU A 51 1.53 -4.78 -2.24
N GLY A 52 0.45 -4.67 -3.00
CA GLY A 52 0.31 -5.34 -4.30
C GLY A 52 1.37 -4.96 -5.33
N GLU A 53 2.00 -3.79 -5.22
CA GLU A 53 3.12 -3.39 -6.06
C GLU A 53 4.34 -4.33 -5.86
N TYR A 54 4.61 -4.76 -4.62
CA TYR A 54 5.65 -5.76 -4.34
C TYR A 54 5.32 -7.13 -4.94
N THR A 55 4.04 -7.53 -4.89
CA THR A 55 3.59 -8.75 -5.56
C THR A 55 3.79 -8.65 -7.07
N ALA A 56 3.48 -7.50 -7.67
CA ALA A 56 3.70 -7.24 -9.09
C ALA A 56 5.19 -7.31 -9.47
N LEU A 57 6.08 -6.77 -8.62
CA LEU A 57 7.54 -6.86 -8.81
C LEU A 57 8.06 -8.31 -8.74
N VAL A 58 7.50 -9.15 -7.88
CA VAL A 58 7.83 -10.59 -7.87
C VAL A 58 7.34 -11.28 -9.15
N VAL A 59 6.10 -11.01 -9.56
CA VAL A 59 5.53 -11.60 -10.79
C VAL A 59 6.29 -11.15 -12.03
N SER A 60 6.78 -9.90 -12.07
CA SER A 60 7.61 -9.38 -13.16
C SER A 60 9.02 -9.95 -13.20
N GLY A 61 9.45 -10.70 -12.18
CA GLY A 61 10.80 -11.22 -12.06
C GLY A 61 11.84 -10.21 -11.58
N SER A 62 11.43 -8.99 -11.21
CA SER A 62 12.34 -7.95 -10.70
C SER A 62 13.02 -8.37 -9.40
N ILE A 63 12.30 -9.06 -8.53
CA ILE A 63 12.81 -9.66 -7.29
C ILE A 63 12.28 -11.09 -7.14
N SER A 64 13.00 -11.93 -6.40
CA SER A 64 12.52 -13.27 -6.04
C SER A 64 11.36 -13.19 -5.04
N PHE A 65 10.62 -14.29 -4.88
CA PHE A 65 9.56 -14.38 -3.87
C PHE A 65 10.13 -14.20 -2.45
N GLU A 66 11.27 -14.79 -2.18
CA GLU A 66 11.96 -14.73 -0.89
C GLU A 66 12.38 -13.29 -0.54
N GLU A 67 12.97 -12.57 -1.50
CA GLU A 67 13.33 -11.16 -1.34
C GLU A 67 12.09 -10.29 -1.13
N GLY A 68 11.05 -10.49 -1.95
CA GLY A 68 9.78 -9.79 -1.82
C GLY A 68 9.12 -10.04 -0.46
N LEU A 69 9.10 -11.30 -0.01
CA LEU A 69 8.52 -11.68 1.29
C LEU A 69 9.30 -11.06 2.46
N ALA A 70 10.63 -11.01 2.39
CA ALA A 70 11.47 -10.36 3.39
C ALA A 70 11.19 -8.84 3.44
N LEU A 71 11.11 -8.19 2.27
CA LEU A 71 10.78 -6.76 2.17
C LEU A 71 9.41 -6.44 2.77
N VAL A 72 8.35 -7.15 2.38
CA VAL A 72 7.00 -6.84 2.89
C VAL A 72 6.82 -7.19 4.35
N SER A 73 7.55 -8.19 4.86
CA SER A 73 7.59 -8.51 6.29
C SER A 73 8.20 -7.36 7.07
N LYS A 74 9.35 -6.83 6.60
CA LYS A 74 10.00 -5.68 7.23
C LYS A 74 9.19 -4.40 7.09
N ARG A 75 8.61 -4.16 5.92
CA ARG A 75 7.68 -3.05 5.68
C ARG A 75 6.52 -3.07 6.68
N GLY A 76 5.86 -4.22 6.83
CA GLY A 76 4.74 -4.38 7.78
C GLY A 76 5.17 -4.19 9.23
N GLU A 77 6.35 -4.69 9.63
CA GLU A 77 6.92 -4.47 10.95
C GLU A 77 7.14 -2.97 11.23
N LEU A 78 7.79 -2.26 10.30
CA LEU A 78 8.10 -0.83 10.46
C LEU A 78 6.84 0.04 10.43
N MET A 79 5.91 -0.24 9.53
CA MET A 79 4.63 0.47 9.47
C MET A 79 3.80 0.25 10.74
N GLY A 80 3.80 -0.94 11.32
CA GLY A 80 3.15 -1.20 12.60
C GLY A 80 3.87 -0.57 13.79
N LYS A 81 5.22 -0.59 13.79
CA LYS A 81 6.06 0.03 14.84
C LYS A 81 5.88 1.54 14.94
N TYR A 82 5.83 2.20 13.79
CA TYR A 82 5.71 3.67 13.69
C TYR A 82 4.28 4.13 13.37
N GLY A 83 3.34 3.20 13.23
CA GLY A 83 1.94 3.51 12.96
C GLY A 83 1.35 4.41 14.04
N SER A 84 0.84 5.57 13.62
CA SER A 84 0.13 6.51 14.46
C SER A 84 -0.93 7.22 13.64
N GLY A 85 -1.94 7.78 14.32
CA GLY A 85 -3.05 8.44 13.66
C GLY A 85 -4.04 7.47 13.00
N SER A 86 -4.91 8.02 12.18
CA SER A 86 -6.04 7.33 11.55
C SER A 86 -6.20 7.71 10.09
N MET A 87 -7.03 6.93 9.38
CA MET A 87 -7.36 7.18 7.97
C MET A 87 -8.87 7.27 7.78
N LEU A 88 -9.31 8.18 6.92
CA LEU A 88 -10.70 8.43 6.60
C LEU A 88 -10.92 8.40 5.09
N ALA A 89 -11.82 7.55 4.62
CA ALA A 89 -12.23 7.55 3.22
C ALA A 89 -13.33 8.58 2.99
N LEU A 90 -13.06 9.52 2.08
CA LEU A 90 -13.98 10.56 1.63
C LEU A 90 -14.62 10.16 0.31
N PRO A 91 -15.95 10.33 0.13
CA PRO A 91 -16.67 9.98 -1.11
C PRO A 91 -16.51 11.09 -2.16
N PHE A 92 -15.28 11.48 -2.46
CA PHE A 92 -14.93 12.54 -3.38
C PHE A 92 -13.74 12.17 -4.26
N GLU A 93 -13.66 12.79 -5.43
CA GLU A 93 -12.45 12.83 -6.25
C GLU A 93 -11.33 13.63 -5.57
N ARG A 94 -10.10 13.44 -6.02
CA ARG A 94 -8.90 13.99 -5.40
C ARG A 94 -8.96 15.52 -5.23
N GLU A 95 -9.34 16.25 -6.28
CA GLU A 95 -9.40 17.71 -6.28
C GLU A 95 -10.36 18.25 -5.23
N ALA A 96 -11.54 17.64 -5.12
CA ALA A 96 -12.52 18.00 -4.10
C ALA A 96 -12.02 17.63 -2.68
N ALA A 97 -11.36 16.48 -2.53
CA ALA A 97 -10.78 16.08 -1.25
C ALA A 97 -9.67 17.04 -0.80
N VAL A 98 -8.79 17.49 -1.71
CA VAL A 98 -7.77 18.50 -1.42
C VAL A 98 -8.41 19.76 -0.84
N ASN A 99 -9.45 20.30 -1.46
CA ASN A 99 -10.14 21.49 -0.99
C ASN A 99 -10.78 21.30 0.41
N ILE A 100 -11.28 20.09 0.69
CA ILE A 100 -11.88 19.77 2.00
C ILE A 100 -10.81 19.73 3.09
N ILE A 101 -9.63 19.18 2.82
CA ILE A 101 -8.57 19.07 3.83
C ILE A 101 -7.68 20.30 3.95
N ASP A 102 -7.83 21.29 3.07
CA ASP A 102 -6.99 22.50 3.06
C ASP A 102 -7.01 23.29 4.41
N GLN A 103 -8.09 23.14 5.17
CA GLN A 103 -8.22 23.72 6.50
C GLN A 103 -7.89 22.76 7.65
N SER A 104 -7.27 21.63 7.34
CA SER A 104 -6.90 20.60 8.31
C SER A 104 -5.40 20.26 8.20
N ASN A 105 -4.87 19.55 9.20
CA ASN A 105 -3.52 18.97 9.12
C ASN A 105 -3.54 17.54 8.54
N CYS A 106 -4.61 17.18 7.81
CA CYS A 106 -4.69 15.89 7.14
C CYS A 106 -4.03 15.94 5.76
N GLU A 107 -3.56 14.79 5.30
CA GLU A 107 -2.89 14.61 4.02
C GLU A 107 -3.66 13.61 3.15
N ILE A 108 -3.56 13.74 1.82
CA ILE A 108 -4.03 12.71 0.91
C ILE A 108 -3.13 11.48 1.06
N ALA A 109 -3.71 10.38 1.49
CA ALA A 109 -2.99 9.11 1.61
C ALA A 109 -3.07 8.29 0.32
N THR A 110 -4.27 8.05 -0.19
CA THR A 110 -4.47 7.29 -1.44
C THR A 110 -5.71 7.76 -2.22
N VAL A 111 -5.67 7.62 -3.53
CA VAL A 111 -6.82 7.80 -4.43
C VAL A 111 -7.23 6.43 -4.95
N ASN A 112 -8.22 5.81 -4.31
CA ASN A 112 -8.58 4.43 -4.60
C ASN A 112 -9.53 4.29 -5.80
N GLN A 113 -10.36 5.29 -6.01
CA GLN A 113 -11.33 5.34 -7.11
C GLN A 113 -11.57 6.78 -7.53
N LEU A 114 -12.18 6.99 -8.71
CA LEU A 114 -12.54 8.33 -9.21
C LEU A 114 -13.32 9.17 -8.19
N LYS A 115 -14.11 8.53 -7.32
CA LYS A 115 -14.92 9.21 -6.30
C LYS A 115 -14.67 8.66 -4.90
N GLN A 116 -13.42 8.24 -4.63
CA GLN A 116 -13.02 7.84 -3.30
C GLN A 116 -11.54 8.18 -3.08
N THR A 117 -11.31 9.16 -2.23
CA THR A 117 -9.99 9.57 -1.77
C THR A 117 -9.87 9.27 -0.29
N VAL A 118 -8.75 8.66 0.10
CA VAL A 118 -8.44 8.40 1.52
C VAL A 118 -7.48 9.46 1.99
N VAL A 119 -7.77 10.01 3.16
CA VAL A 119 -6.94 10.98 3.86
C VAL A 119 -6.45 10.38 5.16
N GLY A 120 -5.29 10.82 5.62
CA GLY A 120 -4.70 10.41 6.88
C GLY A 120 -4.20 11.60 7.68
N GLY A 121 -4.07 11.43 8.98
CA GLY A 121 -3.60 12.46 9.90
C GLY A 121 -3.59 11.95 11.33
N SER A 122 -3.29 12.84 12.29
CA SER A 122 -3.42 12.49 13.70
C SER A 122 -4.87 12.10 14.03
N ASP A 123 -5.09 11.32 15.09
CA ASP A 123 -6.45 10.95 15.50
C ASP A 123 -7.31 12.19 15.78
N GLU A 124 -6.73 13.24 16.33
CA GLU A 124 -7.41 14.51 16.62
C GLU A 124 -7.81 15.23 15.33
N ASP A 125 -6.90 15.33 14.35
CA ASP A 125 -7.16 16.00 13.07
C ASP A 125 -8.22 15.25 12.25
N ILE A 126 -8.16 13.90 12.25
CA ILE A 126 -9.18 13.06 11.58
C ILE A 126 -10.57 13.25 12.24
N LEU A 127 -10.65 13.32 13.57
CA LEU A 127 -11.92 13.58 14.25
C LEU A 127 -12.49 14.96 13.89
N LYS A 128 -11.66 16.01 13.91
CA LYS A 128 -12.06 17.35 13.49
C LYS A 128 -12.54 17.38 12.04
N LEU A 129 -11.80 16.73 11.15
CA LEU A 129 -12.17 16.62 9.75
C LEU A 129 -13.51 15.90 9.57
N GLU A 130 -13.75 14.82 10.31
CA GLU A 130 -15.01 14.06 10.24
C GLU A 130 -16.19 14.89 10.73
N GLU A 131 -16.03 15.68 11.80
CA GLU A 131 -17.06 16.58 12.32
C GLU A 131 -17.38 17.71 11.32
N MET A 132 -16.35 18.36 10.78
CA MET A 132 -16.49 19.36 9.73
C MET A 132 -17.22 18.79 8.51
N PHE A 133 -16.81 17.60 8.05
CA PHE A 133 -17.42 16.93 6.93
C PHE A 133 -18.91 16.62 7.14
N LYS A 134 -19.29 16.13 8.33
CA LYS A 134 -20.69 15.87 8.68
C LYS A 134 -21.55 17.13 8.63
N SER A 135 -20.98 18.28 9.04
CA SER A 135 -21.66 19.57 9.00
C SER A 135 -21.87 20.09 7.57
N GLU A 136 -20.83 20.01 6.74
CA GLU A 136 -20.87 20.55 5.38
C GLU A 136 -21.57 19.62 4.38
N PHE A 137 -21.46 18.30 4.58
CA PHE A 137 -21.98 17.29 3.66
C PHE A 137 -22.91 16.28 4.36
N PRO A 138 -24.03 16.71 4.96
CA PRO A 138 -24.88 15.84 5.81
C PRO A 138 -25.51 14.65 5.07
N LYS A 139 -25.54 14.69 3.72
CA LYS A 139 -26.05 13.59 2.88
C LYS A 139 -24.98 12.59 2.45
N LYS A 140 -23.71 12.85 2.75
CA LYS A 140 -22.58 11.97 2.40
C LYS A 140 -22.03 11.29 3.65
N ARG A 141 -21.39 10.16 3.48
CA ARG A 141 -20.79 9.41 4.59
C ARG A 141 -19.31 9.20 4.34
N THR A 142 -18.53 9.43 5.36
CA THR A 142 -17.13 9.02 5.45
C THR A 142 -17.03 7.60 6.01
N VAL A 143 -15.90 6.94 5.77
CA VAL A 143 -15.61 5.64 6.37
C VAL A 143 -14.23 5.71 7.04
N LYS A 144 -14.20 5.60 8.37
CA LYS A 144 -12.94 5.44 9.10
C LYS A 144 -12.39 4.05 8.80
N LEU A 145 -11.13 3.99 8.36
CA LEU A 145 -10.49 2.72 8.04
C LEU A 145 -9.95 2.05 9.32
N ASN A 146 -10.02 0.74 9.37
CA ASN A 146 -9.43 -0.05 10.45
C ASN A 146 -7.95 -0.33 10.13
N THR A 147 -7.11 0.69 10.26
CA THR A 147 -5.66 0.63 10.04
C THR A 147 -4.92 0.93 11.34
N GLU A 148 -3.68 0.42 11.47
CA GLU A 148 -2.83 0.68 12.64
C GLU A 148 -2.15 2.06 12.60
N GLY A 149 -2.48 2.91 11.62
CA GLY A 149 -1.94 4.25 11.49
C GLY A 149 -2.38 4.95 10.22
N ALA A 150 -1.99 6.20 10.07
CA ALA A 150 -2.18 7.01 8.88
C ALA A 150 -1.12 6.67 7.82
N PHE A 151 -1.26 5.48 7.23
CA PHE A 151 -0.37 4.98 6.19
C PHE A 151 -0.38 5.89 4.96
N HIS A 152 0.75 5.97 4.26
CA HIS A 152 0.92 6.80 3.06
C HIS A 152 0.75 8.30 3.34
N THR A 153 1.19 8.76 4.51
CA THR A 153 1.31 10.16 4.89
C THR A 153 2.68 10.44 5.51
N SER A 154 2.99 11.70 5.77
CA SER A 154 4.24 12.11 6.44
C SER A 154 4.45 11.45 7.81
N LEU A 155 3.40 10.93 8.46
CA LEU A 155 3.50 10.17 9.71
C LEU A 155 4.28 8.85 9.53
N MET A 156 4.46 8.39 8.28
CA MET A 156 5.26 7.20 7.95
C MET A 156 6.74 7.50 7.66
N ASN A 157 7.20 8.76 7.73
CA ASN A 157 8.58 9.13 7.38
C ASN A 157 9.63 8.30 8.13
N LYS A 158 9.43 8.04 9.43
CA LYS A 158 10.38 7.21 10.21
C LYS A 158 10.41 5.76 9.72
N ALA A 159 9.26 5.21 9.36
CA ALA A 159 9.19 3.86 8.80
C ALA A 159 9.90 3.81 7.45
N ALA A 160 9.71 4.83 6.60
CA ALA A 160 10.35 4.92 5.29
C ALA A 160 11.86 5.04 5.39
N GLU A 161 12.39 5.88 6.29
CA GLU A 161 13.83 6.03 6.49
C GLU A 161 14.50 4.72 6.95
N GLU A 162 13.93 4.01 7.92
CA GLU A 162 14.46 2.70 8.31
C GLU A 162 14.30 1.66 7.19
N PHE A 163 13.21 1.73 6.41
CA PHE A 163 12.97 0.79 5.30
C PHE A 163 13.93 1.00 4.13
N LYS A 164 14.41 2.22 3.93
CA LYS A 164 15.37 2.58 2.87
C LYS A 164 16.63 1.70 2.89
N GLU A 165 17.14 1.39 4.08
CA GLU A 165 18.31 0.51 4.24
C GLU A 165 18.04 -0.89 3.69
N HIS A 166 16.82 -1.42 3.90
CA HIS A 166 16.43 -2.74 3.39
C HIS A 166 16.24 -2.74 1.87
N LEU A 167 15.65 -1.67 1.32
CA LEU A 167 15.52 -1.49 -0.14
C LEU A 167 16.88 -1.43 -0.82
N SER A 168 17.87 -0.76 -0.22
CA SER A 168 19.22 -0.62 -0.78
C SER A 168 20.00 -1.94 -0.86
N GLN A 169 19.59 -2.96 -0.13
CA GLN A 169 20.22 -4.29 -0.14
C GLN A 169 19.68 -5.18 -1.26
N ILE A 170 18.61 -4.78 -1.94
CA ILE A 170 17.97 -5.56 -3.01
C ILE A 170 18.52 -5.12 -4.36
N ALA A 171 18.98 -6.09 -5.13
CA ALA A 171 19.32 -5.90 -6.53
C ALA A 171 18.07 -6.13 -7.40
N PHE A 172 17.30 -5.06 -7.64
CA PHE A 172 16.18 -5.12 -8.56
C PHE A 172 16.68 -5.44 -9.97
N LYS A 173 16.07 -6.46 -10.58
CA LYS A 173 16.46 -6.99 -11.90
C LYS A 173 15.54 -6.46 -12.99
N GLU A 174 15.94 -6.70 -14.25
CA GLU A 174 15.10 -6.43 -15.40
C GLU A 174 13.76 -7.16 -15.30
N MET A 175 12.68 -6.43 -15.59
CA MET A 175 11.30 -6.90 -15.49
C MET A 175 10.84 -7.55 -16.80
N ASN A 176 10.19 -8.70 -16.69
CA ASN A 176 9.58 -9.41 -17.85
C ASN A 176 8.27 -8.75 -18.31
N ALA A 177 7.66 -7.91 -17.45
CA ALA A 177 6.45 -7.14 -17.75
C ALA A 177 6.51 -5.79 -17.03
N PRO A 178 5.97 -4.71 -17.62
CA PRO A 178 5.92 -3.39 -16.99
C PRO A 178 5.13 -3.44 -15.68
N VAL A 179 5.64 -2.77 -14.64
CA VAL A 179 4.97 -2.61 -13.34
C VAL A 179 4.61 -1.14 -13.13
N LEU A 180 3.35 -0.87 -12.77
CA LEU A 180 2.87 0.47 -12.45
C LEU A 180 3.25 0.85 -11.02
N SER A 181 3.94 1.98 -10.85
CA SER A 181 4.24 2.54 -9.53
C SER A 181 3.05 3.31 -8.96
N ASN A 182 2.71 3.02 -7.71
CA ASN A 182 1.67 3.74 -6.98
C ASN A 182 2.07 5.19 -6.68
N PHE A 183 3.35 5.43 -6.41
CA PHE A 183 3.85 6.77 -6.11
C PHE A 183 3.81 7.69 -7.34
N SER A 184 4.44 7.26 -8.42
CA SER A 184 4.61 8.11 -9.60
C SER A 184 3.44 8.07 -10.58
N SER A 185 2.53 7.09 -10.48
CA SER A 185 1.51 6.76 -11.48
C SER A 185 2.07 6.51 -12.87
N LYS A 186 3.35 6.11 -12.95
CA LYS A 186 4.08 5.74 -14.17
C LYS A 186 4.67 4.35 -14.03
N MET A 187 5.12 3.77 -15.12
CA MET A 187 5.83 2.49 -15.05
C MET A 187 7.19 2.67 -14.38
N HIS A 188 7.59 1.68 -13.56
CA HIS A 188 8.97 1.51 -13.17
C HIS A 188 9.85 1.39 -14.42
N LYS A 189 11.10 1.81 -14.33
CA LYS A 189 12.06 1.49 -15.38
C LYS A 189 12.23 -0.01 -15.49
N ILE A 190 12.22 -0.51 -16.70
CA ILE A 190 12.25 -1.96 -16.97
C ILE A 190 13.51 -2.63 -16.41
N ASP A 191 14.62 -1.92 -16.31
CA ASP A 191 15.88 -2.36 -15.72
C ASP A 191 15.90 -2.37 -14.19
N GLY A 192 14.81 -1.91 -13.53
CA GLY A 192 14.67 -1.85 -12.09
C GLY A 192 15.43 -0.72 -11.41
N SER A 193 16.14 0.14 -12.15
CA SER A 193 17.09 1.13 -11.59
C SER A 193 16.44 2.21 -10.73
N ASP A 194 15.12 2.46 -10.83
CA ASP A 194 14.38 3.44 -10.04
C ASP A 194 13.46 2.79 -8.98
N THR A 195 13.42 1.46 -8.94
CA THR A 195 12.42 0.73 -8.13
C THR A 195 12.58 1.00 -6.64
N ALA A 196 13.81 0.99 -6.12
CA ALA A 196 14.05 1.27 -4.70
C ALA A 196 13.54 2.65 -4.27
N ASP A 197 13.81 3.68 -5.08
CA ASP A 197 13.37 5.05 -4.81
C ASP A 197 11.85 5.19 -4.89
N LEU A 198 11.21 4.54 -5.87
CA LEU A 198 9.76 4.56 -6.02
C LEU A 198 9.06 3.87 -4.85
N LEU A 199 9.58 2.73 -4.38
CA LEU A 199 9.04 2.00 -3.23
C LEU A 199 9.29 2.74 -1.90
N TYR A 200 10.41 3.44 -1.76
CA TYR A 200 10.67 4.32 -0.62
C TYR A 200 9.61 5.44 -0.55
N ASN A 201 9.41 6.15 -1.64
CA ASN A 201 8.44 7.25 -1.70
C ASN A 201 6.97 6.78 -1.64
N GLN A 202 6.69 5.51 -1.94
CA GLN A 202 5.34 4.92 -1.82
C GLN A 202 4.88 4.83 -0.35
N LEU A 203 5.80 4.84 0.62
CA LEU A 203 5.44 4.62 2.03
C LEU A 203 4.71 5.82 2.66
N PHE A 204 4.96 7.03 2.17
CA PHE A 204 4.47 8.30 2.73
C PHE A 204 3.95 9.27 1.66
#